data_025ae5f59539f98bae5d12f264b3dabc
#
_entry.id   025ae5f59539f98bae5d12f264b3dabc
#
_cell.length_a   1.000
_cell.length_b   1.000
_cell.length_c   1.000
_cell.angle_alpha   90.00
_cell.angle_beta   90.00
_cell.angle_gamma   90.00
#
_symmetry.space_group_name_H-M   'P 1'
#
loop_
_entity.id
_entity.type
_entity.pdbx_description
1 polymer ?
#
loop_
_entity_poly.entity_id
_entity_poly.type
_entity_poly.pdbx_seq_one_letter_code
_entity_poly.pdbx_strand_id
1 'polypeptide(L)'
;TVSGSPAWFSLFSPAAAKNIDGGMGLGMSIFSEALDAAQMVDYAFDNYRQDIRLGGKKIFYDRSLCRKWVDKEGTEHAVPPDAVHRQVFYELPTPEGGIDQPAAWREYNPDLRTASNHQAVQDALDMMSFKCKLGCHRYKFDQGTVTTATEYTGSRQDLVQNANKNQIPIETALIGILRAILWAAKNLLGAPVDPDTSISVNWDDSYIVSEQERTNQLREDAIAGLVPR
;
A
#
# COMPACT_ATOMS: atom_id res chain seq x y z
N THR A 1 -28.64 24.24 24.43
CA THR A 1 -27.27 24.48 24.95
C THR A 1 -27.32 24.48 26.44
N VAL A 2 -26.71 23.54 27.12
CA VAL A 2 -26.61 23.52 28.58
C VAL A 2 -25.39 24.38 28.93
N SER A 3 -25.60 25.45 29.72
CA SER A 3 -24.54 26.36 30.11
C SER A 3 -23.47 25.63 30.91
N GLY A 4 -22.19 25.83 30.57
CA GLY A 4 -21.05 25.16 31.22
C GLY A 4 -20.75 23.73 30.74
N SER A 5 -21.47 23.23 29.71
CA SER A 5 -21.14 21.89 29.15
C SER A 5 -19.84 21.96 28.34
N PRO A 6 -18.98 20.97 28.43
CA PRO A 6 -17.86 20.81 27.51
C PRO A 6 -18.36 20.53 26.07
N ALA A 7 -17.49 20.64 25.08
CA ALA A 7 -17.81 20.26 23.72
C ALA A 7 -18.17 18.76 23.66
N TRP A 8 -19.30 18.43 23.03
CA TRP A 8 -19.79 17.05 22.90
C TRP A 8 -19.12 16.29 21.74
N PHE A 9 -18.17 16.88 21.12
CA PHE A 9 -17.34 16.30 20.06
C PHE A 9 -15.90 16.67 20.30
N SER A 10 -15.01 15.84 19.81
CA SER A 10 -13.58 16.13 19.77
C SER A 10 -13.10 16.03 18.33
N LEU A 11 -12.29 17.00 17.92
CA LEU A 11 -11.68 17.02 16.60
C LEU A 11 -10.29 16.38 16.70
N PHE A 12 -10.11 15.30 15.98
CA PHE A 12 -8.79 14.71 15.76
C PHE A 12 -8.17 15.32 14.51
N SER A 13 -6.98 15.90 14.65
CA SER A 13 -6.19 16.42 13.55
C SER A 13 -4.84 15.68 13.52
N PRO A 14 -4.45 15.05 12.41
CA PRO A 14 -3.14 14.42 12.30
C PRO A 14 -2.00 15.40 12.59
N ALA A 15 -0.86 14.89 13.06
CA ALA A 15 0.30 15.71 13.43
C ALA A 15 0.93 16.48 12.25
N ALA A 16 0.57 16.13 10.99
CA ALA A 16 1.01 16.87 9.82
C ALA A 16 0.30 18.22 9.70
N ALA A 17 1.06 19.30 9.77
CA ALA A 17 0.54 20.65 9.65
C ALA A 17 0.12 20.95 8.20
N LYS A 18 -1.06 21.54 8.04
CA LYS A 18 -1.54 22.03 6.75
C LYS A 18 -1.04 23.47 6.52
N ASN A 19 -0.17 23.62 5.54
CA ASN A 19 0.42 24.91 5.19
C ASN A 19 -0.33 25.59 4.02
N ILE A 20 -1.67 25.56 4.06
CA ILE A 20 -2.52 26.20 3.06
C ILE A 20 -3.36 27.27 3.75
N ASP A 21 -3.38 28.48 3.18
CA ASP A 21 -4.21 29.59 3.68
C ASP A 21 -5.68 29.18 3.79
N GLY A 22 -6.29 29.53 4.93
CA GLY A 22 -7.70 29.16 5.22
C GLY A 22 -7.89 27.74 5.74
N GLY A 23 -6.84 26.99 6.04
CA GLY A 23 -6.92 25.62 6.55
C GLY A 23 -7.49 25.46 7.96
N MET A 24 -7.77 26.53 8.69
CA MET A 24 -8.45 26.56 10.01
C MET A 24 -8.00 25.46 11.00
N GLY A 25 -6.71 25.15 11.07
CA GLY A 25 -6.19 24.13 11.99
C GLY A 25 -6.56 22.69 11.62
N LEU A 26 -7.12 22.44 10.42
CA LEU A 26 -7.33 21.09 9.90
C LEU A 26 -5.97 20.47 9.55
N GLY A 27 -5.76 19.22 9.96
CA GLY A 27 -4.57 18.47 9.61
C GLY A 27 -4.53 18.10 8.11
N MET A 28 -3.36 17.67 7.66
CA MET A 28 -3.17 17.08 6.33
C MET A 28 -3.30 15.57 6.39
N SER A 29 -3.75 14.98 5.29
CA SER A 29 -3.70 13.52 5.10
C SER A 29 -2.25 13.03 5.12
N ILE A 30 -2.02 11.86 5.70
CA ILE A 30 -0.71 11.17 5.68
C ILE A 30 -0.22 10.97 4.24
N PHE A 31 -1.15 10.81 3.28
CA PHE A 31 -0.83 10.56 1.87
C PHE A 31 -0.62 11.83 1.05
N SER A 32 -0.85 13.02 1.61
CA SER A 32 -0.83 14.26 0.83
C SER A 32 0.50 14.53 0.13
N GLU A 33 1.61 14.13 0.74
CA GLU A 33 2.96 14.27 0.19
C GLU A 33 3.38 13.05 -0.65
N ALA A 34 2.54 12.00 -0.72
CA ALA A 34 2.85 10.72 -1.36
C ALA A 34 1.96 10.42 -2.56
N LEU A 35 1.15 11.37 -3.04
CA LEU A 35 0.22 11.14 -4.16
C LEU A 35 0.93 10.75 -5.45
N ASP A 36 2.05 11.39 -5.75
CA ASP A 36 2.89 11.06 -6.91
C ASP A 36 3.53 9.66 -6.79
N ALA A 37 3.95 9.29 -5.57
CA ALA A 37 4.49 7.96 -5.30
C ALA A 37 3.41 6.87 -5.38
N ALA A 38 2.19 7.15 -4.92
CA ALA A 38 1.06 6.25 -5.09
C ALA A 38 0.72 6.04 -6.58
N GLN A 39 0.74 7.11 -7.37
CA GLN A 39 0.57 7.03 -8.83
C GLN A 39 1.69 6.21 -9.50
N MET A 40 2.92 6.31 -9.00
CA MET A 40 4.04 5.50 -9.49
C MET A 40 3.82 4.00 -9.20
N VAL A 41 3.23 3.65 -8.05
CA VAL A 41 2.85 2.26 -7.74
C VAL A 41 1.84 1.74 -8.77
N ASP A 42 0.82 2.53 -9.10
CA ASP A 42 -0.19 2.17 -10.12
C ASP A 42 0.47 1.93 -11.48
N TYR A 43 1.36 2.81 -11.92
CA TYR A 43 2.07 2.65 -13.19
C TYR A 43 2.99 1.42 -13.19
N ALA A 44 3.71 1.16 -12.12
CA ALA A 44 4.58 0.00 -12.01
C ALA A 44 3.77 -1.31 -12.07
N PHE A 45 2.63 -1.36 -11.37
CA PHE A 45 1.74 -2.50 -11.39
C PHE A 45 1.06 -2.70 -12.76
N ASP A 46 0.61 -1.63 -13.39
CA ASP A 46 0.02 -1.70 -14.73
C ASP A 46 1.02 -2.17 -15.78
N ASN A 47 2.27 -1.69 -15.73
CA ASN A 47 3.35 -2.17 -16.58
C ASN A 47 3.59 -3.66 -16.38
N TYR A 48 3.64 -4.13 -15.14
CA TYR A 48 3.79 -5.55 -14.85
C TYR A 48 2.64 -6.36 -15.42
N ARG A 49 1.41 -5.93 -15.21
CA ARG A 49 0.21 -6.58 -15.75
C ARG A 49 0.22 -6.62 -17.29
N GLN A 50 0.61 -5.52 -17.93
CA GLN A 50 0.71 -5.45 -19.39
C GLN A 50 1.82 -6.33 -19.93
N ASP A 51 2.96 -6.38 -19.28
CA ASP A 51 4.08 -7.24 -19.69
C ASP A 51 3.66 -8.73 -19.68
N ILE A 52 2.96 -9.16 -18.63
CA ILE A 52 2.39 -10.52 -18.58
C ILE A 52 1.36 -10.72 -19.69
N ARG A 53 0.46 -9.76 -19.90
CA ARG A 53 -0.61 -9.87 -20.89
C ARG A 53 -0.10 -9.86 -22.33
N LEU A 54 0.88 -9.00 -22.63
CA LEU A 54 1.41 -8.79 -23.97
C LEU A 54 2.62 -9.69 -24.26
N GLY A 55 3.35 -10.14 -23.24
CA GLY A 55 4.52 -11.00 -23.34
C GLY A 55 4.19 -12.47 -23.65
N GLY A 56 2.91 -12.84 -23.74
CA GLY A 56 2.53 -14.17 -24.15
C GLY A 56 3.06 -14.54 -25.54
N LYS A 57 3.35 -15.83 -25.74
CA LYS A 57 3.79 -16.37 -27.03
C LYS A 57 2.83 -15.95 -28.14
N LYS A 58 3.36 -15.40 -29.24
CA LYS A 58 2.62 -15.02 -30.44
C LYS A 58 3.26 -15.68 -31.66
N ILE A 59 2.43 -16.15 -32.57
CA ILE A 59 2.85 -16.73 -33.82
C ILE A 59 2.24 -15.90 -34.94
N PHE A 60 3.10 -15.24 -35.72
CA PHE A 60 2.70 -14.50 -36.89
C PHE A 60 2.83 -15.44 -38.08
N TYR A 61 1.78 -15.61 -38.86
CA TYR A 61 1.74 -16.49 -40.01
C TYR A 61 1.21 -15.78 -41.25
N ASP A 62 1.68 -16.23 -42.41
CA ASP A 62 1.17 -15.77 -43.69
C ASP A 62 -0.18 -16.45 -44.02
N ARG A 63 -1.09 -15.68 -44.60
CA ARG A 63 -2.43 -16.17 -45.01
C ARG A 63 -2.36 -17.36 -45.93
N SER A 64 -1.30 -17.49 -46.73
CA SER A 64 -1.08 -18.62 -47.64
C SER A 64 -1.00 -19.95 -46.93
N LEU A 65 -0.63 -19.97 -45.64
CA LEU A 65 -0.56 -21.21 -44.82
C LEU A 65 -1.91 -21.67 -44.27
N CYS A 66 -2.96 -20.85 -44.37
CA CYS A 66 -4.26 -21.21 -43.89
C CYS A 66 -4.92 -22.28 -44.77
N ARG A 67 -5.65 -23.20 -44.13
CA ARG A 67 -6.57 -24.06 -44.90
C ARG A 67 -7.59 -23.19 -45.61
N LYS A 68 -7.73 -23.43 -46.90
CA LYS A 68 -8.74 -22.77 -47.74
C LYS A 68 -9.90 -23.71 -47.96
N TRP A 69 -11.10 -23.19 -47.93
CA TRP A 69 -12.28 -23.87 -48.46
C TRP A 69 -12.96 -22.98 -49.47
N VAL A 70 -13.51 -23.61 -50.50
CA VAL A 70 -14.19 -22.93 -51.59
C VAL A 70 -15.69 -23.04 -51.35
N ASP A 71 -16.42 -21.95 -51.37
CA ASP A 71 -17.86 -21.96 -51.27
C ASP A 71 -18.51 -22.43 -52.59
N LYS A 72 -19.84 -22.52 -52.58
CA LYS A 72 -20.61 -22.93 -53.78
C LYS A 72 -20.51 -21.95 -54.94
N GLU A 73 -20.06 -20.74 -54.68
CA GLU A 73 -19.92 -19.63 -55.61
C GLU A 73 -18.49 -19.52 -56.18
N GLY A 74 -17.61 -20.43 -55.77
CA GLY A 74 -16.21 -20.44 -56.22
C GLY A 74 -15.25 -19.52 -55.49
N THR A 75 -15.70 -18.88 -54.41
CA THR A 75 -14.87 -17.95 -53.62
C THR A 75 -14.05 -18.71 -52.59
N GLU A 76 -12.74 -18.46 -52.59
CA GLU A 76 -11.81 -19.04 -51.58
C GLU A 76 -11.91 -18.30 -50.24
N HIS A 77 -12.18 -19.05 -49.20
CA HIS A 77 -12.17 -18.55 -47.83
C HIS A 77 -11.04 -19.19 -47.02
N ALA A 78 -10.29 -18.40 -46.29
CA ALA A 78 -9.34 -18.92 -45.31
C ALA A 78 -10.07 -19.31 -44.03
N VAL A 79 -9.76 -20.51 -43.53
CA VAL A 79 -10.29 -20.97 -42.23
C VAL A 79 -9.49 -20.28 -41.13
N PRO A 80 -10.08 -19.34 -40.36
CA PRO A 80 -9.37 -18.71 -39.26
C PRO A 80 -9.10 -19.74 -38.15
N PRO A 81 -8.01 -19.54 -37.37
CA PRO A 81 -7.78 -20.33 -36.16
C PRO A 81 -8.96 -20.24 -35.20
N ASP A 82 -9.18 -21.29 -34.44
CA ASP A 82 -10.19 -21.34 -33.38
C ASP A 82 -10.07 -20.13 -32.40
N ALA A 83 -11.16 -19.78 -31.76
CA ALA A 83 -11.22 -18.62 -30.86
C ALA A 83 -10.17 -18.64 -29.75
N VAL A 84 -9.81 -19.81 -29.22
CA VAL A 84 -8.74 -19.99 -28.23
C VAL A 84 -7.37 -19.73 -28.87
N HIS A 85 -7.15 -20.15 -30.10
CA HIS A 85 -5.89 -20.00 -30.83
C HIS A 85 -5.69 -18.59 -31.39
N ARG A 86 -6.77 -17.80 -31.55
CA ARG A 86 -6.69 -16.40 -32.04
C ARG A 86 -5.88 -15.47 -31.09
N GLN A 87 -5.71 -15.83 -29.85
CA GLN A 87 -4.85 -15.09 -28.93
C GLN A 87 -3.36 -15.30 -29.17
N VAL A 88 -3.02 -16.38 -29.86
CA VAL A 88 -1.64 -16.79 -30.13
C VAL A 88 -1.27 -16.58 -31.60
N PHE A 89 -2.20 -16.76 -32.51
CA PHE A 89 -1.96 -16.73 -33.97
C PHE A 89 -2.44 -15.38 -34.56
N TYR A 90 -1.53 -14.66 -35.20
CA TYR A 90 -1.78 -13.42 -35.87
C TYR A 90 -1.48 -13.51 -37.36
N GLU A 91 -2.48 -13.24 -38.19
CA GLU A 91 -2.34 -13.23 -39.65
C GLU A 91 -1.57 -11.97 -40.10
N LEU A 92 -0.58 -12.15 -40.95
CA LEU A 92 0.12 -11.07 -41.63
C LEU A 92 -0.38 -10.96 -43.08
N PRO A 93 -0.56 -9.74 -43.62
CA PRO A 93 -0.86 -9.59 -45.03
C PRO A 93 0.31 -10.07 -45.86
N THR A 94 0.03 -10.85 -46.92
CA THR A 94 1.03 -11.27 -47.89
C THR A 94 1.55 -10.05 -48.63
N PRO A 95 2.86 -9.77 -48.66
CA PRO A 95 3.40 -8.66 -49.43
C PRO A 95 3.14 -8.87 -50.94
N GLU A 96 2.47 -7.96 -51.58
CA GLU A 96 2.39 -7.93 -53.05
C GLU A 96 3.77 -7.51 -53.61
N GLY A 97 4.55 -8.49 -54.13
CA GLY A 97 5.85 -8.22 -54.74
C GLY A 97 6.96 -9.08 -54.14
N GLY A 98 7.21 -10.20 -54.77
CA GLY A 98 8.23 -11.13 -54.33
C GLY A 98 9.63 -10.61 -54.47
N ILE A 99 10.24 -10.23 -53.38
CA ILE A 99 11.69 -10.20 -53.21
C ILE A 99 11.95 -10.57 -51.76
N ASP A 100 12.70 -11.64 -51.54
CA ASP A 100 13.06 -12.26 -50.26
C ASP A 100 11.86 -12.56 -49.35
N GLN A 101 11.31 -13.76 -49.48
CA GLN A 101 10.24 -14.25 -48.62
C GLN A 101 10.74 -14.27 -47.17
N PRO A 102 10.26 -13.37 -46.32
CA PRO A 102 10.40 -13.60 -44.91
C PRO A 102 9.75 -14.92 -44.57
N ALA A 103 10.31 -15.68 -43.62
CA ALA A 103 9.77 -16.96 -43.25
C ALA A 103 8.24 -16.89 -43.14
N ALA A 104 7.53 -17.83 -43.77
CA ALA A 104 6.07 -17.86 -43.85
C ALA A 104 5.38 -17.84 -42.48
N TRP A 105 6.14 -18.04 -41.44
CA TRP A 105 5.72 -17.86 -40.04
C TRP A 105 6.87 -17.31 -39.21
N ARG A 106 6.52 -16.53 -38.15
CA ARG A 106 7.46 -16.00 -37.18
C ARG A 106 6.91 -16.22 -35.78
N GLU A 107 7.76 -16.72 -34.93
CA GLU A 107 7.47 -16.87 -33.53
C GLU A 107 7.99 -15.67 -32.76
N TYR A 108 7.13 -15.08 -31.92
CA TYR A 108 7.50 -14.06 -30.93
C TYR A 108 7.23 -14.65 -29.55
N ASN A 109 8.28 -14.96 -28.85
CA ASN A 109 8.22 -15.53 -27.51
C ASN A 109 9.25 -14.80 -26.62
N PRO A 110 8.98 -13.57 -26.22
CA PRO A 110 9.90 -12.79 -25.40
C PRO A 110 9.97 -13.37 -23.99
N ASP A 111 11.13 -13.27 -23.37
CA ASP A 111 11.26 -13.56 -21.96
C ASP A 111 10.46 -12.52 -21.15
N LEU A 112 9.63 -12.99 -20.23
CA LEU A 112 8.89 -12.12 -19.32
C LEU A 112 9.85 -11.47 -18.32
N ARG A 113 9.84 -10.15 -18.24
CA ARG A 113 10.69 -9.37 -17.34
C ARG A 113 10.14 -9.36 -15.90
N THR A 114 9.73 -10.52 -15.39
CA THR A 114 9.06 -10.65 -14.11
C THR A 114 9.90 -10.12 -12.95
N ALA A 115 11.20 -10.42 -12.93
CA ALA A 115 12.11 -9.96 -11.89
C ALA A 115 12.27 -8.42 -11.89
N SER A 116 12.46 -7.81 -13.06
CA SER A 116 12.58 -6.36 -13.18
C SER A 116 11.27 -5.65 -12.83
N ASN A 117 10.14 -6.20 -13.24
CA ASN A 117 8.83 -5.64 -12.92
C ASN A 117 8.52 -5.77 -11.42
N HIS A 118 8.85 -6.90 -10.81
CA HIS A 118 8.73 -7.08 -9.36
C HIS A 118 9.58 -6.06 -8.59
N GLN A 119 10.83 -5.85 -9.01
CA GLN A 119 11.70 -4.86 -8.41
C GLN A 119 11.15 -3.44 -8.57
N ALA A 120 10.63 -3.08 -9.75
CA ALA A 120 10.02 -1.77 -9.99
C ALA A 120 8.80 -1.51 -9.08
N VAL A 121 7.95 -2.51 -8.87
CA VAL A 121 6.82 -2.42 -7.93
C VAL A 121 7.32 -2.26 -6.50
N GLN A 122 8.35 -3.02 -6.10
CA GLN A 122 8.94 -2.92 -4.77
C GLN A 122 9.56 -1.54 -4.52
N ASP A 123 10.31 -1.01 -5.47
CA ASP A 123 10.93 0.32 -5.36
C ASP A 123 9.86 1.43 -5.26
N ALA A 124 8.77 1.31 -6.02
CA ALA A 124 7.65 2.25 -5.95
C ALA A 124 6.94 2.19 -4.58
N LEU A 125 6.72 1.00 -4.02
CA LEU A 125 6.16 0.81 -2.68
C LEU A 125 7.07 1.37 -1.59
N ASP A 126 8.38 1.19 -1.71
CA ASP A 126 9.36 1.71 -0.76
C ASP A 126 9.38 3.25 -0.77
N MET A 127 9.31 3.86 -1.96
CA MET A 127 9.21 5.31 -2.10
C MET A 127 7.91 5.86 -1.51
N MET A 128 6.78 5.19 -1.77
CA MET A 128 5.48 5.56 -1.19
C MET A 128 5.52 5.46 0.34
N SER A 129 6.07 4.38 0.88
CA SER A 129 6.22 4.18 2.32
C SER A 129 7.09 5.25 2.97
N PHE A 130 8.21 5.60 2.34
CA PHE A 130 9.10 6.67 2.80
C PHE A 130 8.38 8.03 2.85
N LYS A 131 7.66 8.40 1.79
CA LYS A 131 6.89 9.64 1.74
C LYS A 131 5.74 9.69 2.76
N CYS A 132 5.13 8.54 3.04
CA CYS A 132 4.12 8.42 4.10
C CYS A 132 4.72 8.38 5.52
N LYS A 133 6.05 8.47 5.66
CA LYS A 133 6.76 8.41 6.95
C LYS A 133 6.53 7.09 7.70
N LEU A 134 6.33 6.01 6.95
CA LEU A 134 6.17 4.65 7.48
C LEU A 134 7.49 3.86 7.50
N GLY A 135 8.57 4.48 7.04
CA GLY A 135 9.87 3.86 6.82
C GLY A 135 9.97 3.14 5.48
N CYS A 136 11.20 2.92 5.01
CA CYS A 136 11.46 2.11 3.84
C CYS A 136 11.15 0.64 4.13
N HIS A 137 10.84 -0.13 3.09
CA HIS A 137 10.62 -1.58 3.17
C HIS A 137 9.43 -2.01 4.05
N ARG A 138 8.44 -1.14 4.26
CA ARG A 138 7.22 -1.49 5.00
C ARG A 138 6.42 -2.58 4.28
N TYR A 139 6.34 -2.51 2.97
CA TYR A 139 5.62 -3.44 2.11
C TYR A 139 6.62 -4.30 1.33
N LYS A 140 7.20 -5.31 1.98
CA LYS A 140 8.05 -6.30 1.32
C LYS A 140 7.24 -7.52 0.96
N PHE A 141 7.36 -7.96 -0.30
CA PHE A 141 6.82 -9.26 -0.73
C PHE A 141 7.72 -10.41 -0.29
N ASP A 142 9.03 -10.16 -0.20
CA ASP A 142 9.98 -11.14 0.29
C ASP A 142 10.36 -10.75 1.73
N GLN A 143 9.88 -11.54 2.69
CA GLN A 143 10.27 -11.40 4.08
C GLN A 143 11.67 -12.03 4.24
N GLY A 144 12.69 -11.23 3.98
CA GLY A 144 14.06 -11.60 4.35
C GLY A 144 14.11 -11.99 5.82
N THR A 145 14.93 -12.95 6.14
CA THR A 145 15.11 -13.43 7.52
C THR A 145 15.58 -12.25 8.38
N VAL A 146 14.73 -11.77 9.29
CA VAL A 146 15.13 -10.79 10.30
C VAL A 146 16.04 -11.52 11.27
N THR A 147 17.31 -11.20 11.26
CA THR A 147 18.33 -11.97 11.97
C THR A 147 18.44 -11.57 13.44
N THR A 148 18.08 -10.34 13.80
CA THR A 148 18.18 -9.84 15.17
C THR A 148 17.02 -8.90 15.55
N ALA A 149 16.67 -8.89 16.84
CA ALA A 149 15.65 -7.98 17.37
C ALA A 149 16.03 -6.50 17.16
N THR A 150 17.32 -6.18 17.28
CA THR A 150 17.86 -4.82 17.07
C THR A 150 17.68 -4.35 15.61
N GLU A 151 17.92 -5.22 14.65
CA GLU A 151 17.70 -4.93 13.21
C GLU A 151 16.22 -4.72 12.91
N TYR A 152 15.36 -5.53 13.51
CA TYR A 152 13.90 -5.39 13.41
C TYR A 152 13.41 -4.06 13.98
N THR A 153 13.90 -3.67 15.16
CA THR A 153 13.54 -2.41 15.82
C THR A 153 14.07 -1.22 15.02
N GLY A 154 15.31 -1.28 14.54
CA GLY A 154 15.92 -0.26 13.70
C GLY A 154 15.13 -0.01 12.41
N SER A 155 14.67 -1.06 11.74
CA SER A 155 13.89 -0.96 10.50
C SER A 155 12.50 -0.34 10.69
N ARG A 156 11.99 -0.29 11.92
CA ARG A 156 10.69 0.29 12.28
C ARG A 156 10.75 1.64 12.97
N GLN A 157 11.93 2.17 13.19
CA GLN A 157 12.12 3.41 13.96
C GLN A 157 11.31 4.58 13.38
N ASP A 158 11.27 4.74 12.06
CA ASP A 158 10.50 5.79 11.40
C ASP A 158 8.99 5.65 11.65
N LEU A 159 8.48 4.41 11.56
CA LEU A 159 7.09 4.09 11.85
C LEU A 159 6.73 4.43 13.29
N VAL A 160 7.60 4.06 14.24
CA VAL A 160 7.42 4.33 15.66
C VAL A 160 7.41 5.83 15.95
N GLN A 161 8.36 6.57 15.39
CA GLN A 161 8.39 8.02 15.53
C GLN A 161 7.14 8.71 14.97
N ASN A 162 6.65 8.23 13.82
CA ASN A 162 5.43 8.75 13.23
C ASN A 162 4.20 8.40 14.07
N ALA A 163 4.12 7.18 14.59
CA ALA A 163 3.06 6.76 15.51
C ALA A 163 3.04 7.64 16.77
N ASN A 164 4.19 7.84 17.42
CA ASN A 164 4.32 8.64 18.63
C ASN A 164 3.88 10.10 18.40
N LYS A 165 4.21 10.69 17.24
CA LYS A 165 3.74 12.04 16.90
C LYS A 165 2.22 12.13 16.78
N ASN A 166 1.56 11.09 16.31
CA ASN A 166 0.11 11.04 16.17
C ASN A 166 -0.60 10.64 17.46
N GLN A 167 0.08 10.04 18.42
CA GLN A 167 -0.50 9.73 19.75
C GLN A 167 -0.93 10.99 20.49
N ILE A 168 -0.15 12.05 20.45
CA ILE A 168 -0.44 13.32 21.17
C ILE A 168 -1.80 13.92 20.79
N PRO A 169 -2.12 14.16 19.50
CA PRO A 169 -3.44 14.69 19.15
C PRO A 169 -4.58 13.69 19.40
N ILE A 170 -4.33 12.39 19.31
CA ILE A 170 -5.33 11.35 19.64
C ILE A 170 -5.61 11.39 21.14
N GLU A 171 -4.60 11.45 21.98
CA GLU A 171 -4.74 11.54 23.43
C GLU A 171 -5.55 12.76 23.83
N THR A 172 -5.24 13.92 23.26
CA THR A 172 -5.98 15.16 23.49
C THR A 172 -7.46 15.01 23.12
N ALA A 173 -7.74 14.38 21.98
CA ALA A 173 -9.10 14.14 21.52
C ALA A 173 -9.85 13.15 22.42
N LEU A 174 -9.22 12.07 22.85
CA LEU A 174 -9.78 11.09 23.78
C LEU A 174 -10.10 11.69 25.14
N ILE A 175 -9.18 12.46 25.72
CA ILE A 175 -9.40 13.15 27.00
C ILE A 175 -10.58 14.11 26.88
N GLY A 176 -10.71 14.86 25.77
CA GLY A 176 -11.84 15.75 25.51
C GLY A 176 -13.18 15.02 25.53
N ILE A 177 -13.28 13.88 24.82
CA ILE A 177 -14.50 13.07 24.79
C ILE A 177 -14.81 12.47 26.17
N LEU A 178 -13.81 11.92 26.85
CA LEU A 178 -14.00 11.32 28.18
C LEU A 178 -14.48 12.35 29.22
N ARG A 179 -13.95 13.57 29.17
CA ARG A 179 -14.44 14.67 30.03
C ARG A 179 -15.90 15.02 29.72
N ALA A 180 -16.28 15.04 28.44
CA ALA A 180 -17.67 15.29 28.08
C ALA A 180 -18.61 14.17 28.59
N ILE A 181 -18.18 12.92 28.52
CA ILE A 181 -18.91 11.77 29.07
C ILE A 181 -19.07 11.87 30.59
N LEU A 182 -17.97 12.15 31.32
CA LEU A 182 -18.01 12.30 32.78
C LEU A 182 -18.90 13.47 33.20
N TRP A 183 -18.82 14.60 32.48
CA TRP A 183 -19.69 15.74 32.73
C TRP A 183 -21.17 15.38 32.52
N ALA A 184 -21.50 14.66 31.45
CA ALA A 184 -22.87 14.20 31.18
C ALA A 184 -23.33 13.21 32.24
N ALA A 185 -22.51 12.27 32.65
CA ALA A 185 -22.82 11.32 33.70
C ALA A 185 -23.18 12.00 35.02
N LYS A 186 -22.42 13.02 35.42
CA LYS A 186 -22.70 13.78 36.63
C LYS A 186 -23.95 14.63 36.50
N ASN A 187 -24.03 15.47 35.47
CA ASN A 187 -25.01 16.55 35.41
C ASN A 187 -26.37 16.12 34.77
N LEU A 188 -26.38 15.08 33.91
CA LEU A 188 -27.60 14.62 33.27
C LEU A 188 -28.13 13.32 33.90
N LEU A 189 -27.23 12.43 34.32
CA LEU A 189 -27.63 11.12 34.88
C LEU A 189 -27.53 11.05 36.40
N GLY A 190 -26.99 12.10 37.07
CA GLY A 190 -26.83 12.10 38.52
C GLY A 190 -25.85 11.06 39.06
N ALA A 191 -24.93 10.58 38.24
CA ALA A 191 -23.94 9.60 38.67
C ALA A 191 -22.92 10.24 39.64
N PRO A 192 -22.44 9.51 40.64
CA PRO A 192 -21.45 10.01 41.61
C PRO A 192 -20.03 9.97 41.03
N VAL A 193 -19.79 10.72 39.95
CA VAL A 193 -18.50 10.80 39.25
C VAL A 193 -17.99 12.24 39.29
N ASP A 194 -16.68 12.41 39.30
CA ASP A 194 -16.05 13.75 39.25
C ASP A 194 -15.51 14.00 37.81
N PRO A 195 -16.06 15.00 37.10
CA PRO A 195 -15.62 15.37 35.78
C PRO A 195 -14.19 15.92 35.71
N ASP A 196 -13.67 16.40 36.81
CA ASP A 196 -12.33 17.00 36.90
C ASP A 196 -11.24 15.99 37.27
N THR A 197 -11.59 14.70 37.35
CA THR A 197 -10.64 13.62 37.58
C THR A 197 -9.53 13.66 36.52
N SER A 198 -8.28 13.42 36.94
CA SER A 198 -7.14 13.30 36.03
C SER A 198 -7.32 12.04 35.16
N ILE A 199 -7.30 12.21 33.84
CA ILE A 199 -7.42 11.15 32.86
C ILE A 199 -6.04 10.95 32.24
N SER A 200 -5.52 9.74 32.27
CA SER A 200 -4.29 9.34 31.56
C SER A 200 -4.62 8.25 30.54
N VAL A 201 -4.01 8.34 29.38
CA VAL A 201 -4.12 7.33 28.33
C VAL A 201 -2.83 6.53 28.34
N ASN A 202 -2.94 5.21 28.54
CA ASN A 202 -1.80 4.32 28.49
C ASN A 202 -1.77 3.64 27.12
N TRP A 203 -0.70 3.88 26.36
CA TRP A 203 -0.51 3.28 25.05
C TRP A 203 0.18 1.93 25.19
N ASP A 204 -0.29 0.96 24.43
CA ASP A 204 0.37 -0.35 24.33
C ASP A 204 1.49 -0.28 23.27
N ASP A 205 2.73 -0.27 23.73
CA ASP A 205 3.92 -0.23 22.89
C ASP A 205 4.45 -1.62 22.50
N SER A 206 3.67 -2.68 22.76
CA SER A 206 4.07 -4.07 22.50
C SER A 206 4.43 -4.38 21.04
N TYR A 207 3.98 -3.56 20.11
CA TYR A 207 4.35 -3.67 18.69
C TYR A 207 5.77 -3.15 18.38
N ILE A 208 6.40 -2.45 19.32
CA ILE A 208 7.73 -1.82 19.19
C ILE A 208 8.81 -2.69 19.82
N VAL A 209 8.53 -3.19 21.03
CA VAL A 209 9.49 -3.95 21.83
C VAL A 209 8.94 -5.36 22.03
N SER A 210 9.76 -6.37 21.77
CA SER A 210 9.35 -7.74 22.06
C SER A 210 9.08 -7.90 23.55
N GLU A 211 8.08 -8.70 23.93
CA GLU A 211 7.74 -8.96 25.32
C GLU A 211 8.95 -9.50 26.12
N GLN A 212 9.86 -10.20 25.45
CA GLN A 212 11.11 -10.69 26.04
C GLN A 212 12.10 -9.56 26.35
N GLU A 213 12.26 -8.59 25.46
CA GLU A 213 13.12 -7.44 25.71
C GLU A 213 12.60 -6.57 26.85
N ARG A 214 11.28 -6.33 26.88
CA ARG A 214 10.62 -5.62 27.98
C ARG A 214 10.81 -6.33 29.33
N THR A 215 10.69 -7.64 29.32
CA THR A 215 10.91 -8.46 30.54
C THR A 215 12.36 -8.41 31.00
N ASN A 216 13.31 -8.45 30.05
CA ASN A 216 14.74 -8.34 30.37
C ASN A 216 15.09 -6.96 30.89
N GLN A 217 14.56 -5.91 30.30
CA GLN A 217 14.75 -4.53 30.73
C GLN A 217 14.18 -4.29 32.14
N LEU A 218 12.97 -4.79 32.42
CA LEU A 218 12.38 -4.74 33.76
C LEU A 218 13.20 -5.52 34.79
N ARG A 219 13.82 -6.64 34.39
CA ARG A 219 14.74 -7.38 35.29
C ARG A 219 16.02 -6.61 35.56
N GLU A 220 16.60 -6.00 34.55
CA GLU A 220 17.80 -5.17 34.69
C GLU A 220 17.52 -3.93 35.56
N ASP A 221 16.40 -3.27 35.38
CA ASP A 221 15.94 -2.12 36.17
C ASP A 221 15.67 -2.52 37.63
N ALA A 222 15.09 -3.70 37.84
CA ALA A 222 14.87 -4.24 39.19
C ALA A 222 16.21 -4.61 39.90
N ILE A 223 17.20 -5.13 39.16
CA ILE A 223 18.55 -5.42 39.67
C ILE A 223 19.27 -4.11 40.00
N ALA A 224 19.09 -3.08 39.13
CA ALA A 224 19.67 -1.75 39.35
C ALA A 224 18.97 -0.93 40.45
N GLY A 225 17.85 -1.46 41.02
CA GLY A 225 17.08 -0.78 42.06
C GLY A 225 16.26 0.42 41.61
N LEU A 226 16.02 0.53 40.30
CA LEU A 226 15.25 1.61 39.68
C LEU A 226 13.73 1.36 39.71
N VAL A 227 13.30 0.11 39.91
CA VAL A 227 11.89 -0.30 40.03
C VAL A 227 11.69 -1.00 41.38
N PRO A 228 10.65 -0.68 42.17
CA PRO A 228 10.34 -1.40 43.40
C PRO A 228 10.03 -2.88 43.11
N ARG A 229 10.57 -3.75 43.96
CA ARG A 229 10.38 -5.20 43.89
C ARG A 229 8.94 -5.62 44.10
#